data_f7b300800935cac2a4c6b6fabf2c0162
#
_entry.id   f7b300800935cac2a4c6b6fabf2c0162
#
_cell.length_a   1.000
_cell.length_b   1.000
_cell.length_c   1.000
_cell.angle_alpha   90.00
_cell.angle_beta   90.00
_cell.angle_gamma   90.00
#
_symmetry.space_group_name_H-M   'P 1'
#
loop_
_entity.id
_entity.type
_entity.pdbx_description
1 polymer ?
#
loop_
_entity_poly.entity_id
_entity_poly.type
_entity_poly.pdbx_seq_one_letter_code
_entity_poly.pdbx_strand_id
1 'polypeptide(L)'
;TTGSQCGRCFVLDDSRLIHDFHRGGRVPPGLRAYLMQPHWLYVATFAGGASKVGTASHLRKWHRLAEQGAVVARYVARADDGRVVRLLEDMITREAGLPQQVRAAAKAAALLAPAAAVELDAVNGRLAGVARALLAGAGGEGFEVVDERWVRPELAADACAPAARHAYP
;
A
#
# COMPACT_ATOMS: atom_id res chain seq x y z
N THR A 1 8.43 8.37 -23.90
CA THR A 1 8.38 7.54 -22.69
C THR A 1 8.87 8.34 -21.51
N THR A 2 7.97 8.73 -20.60
CA THR A 2 8.30 9.46 -19.36
C THR A 2 8.69 8.53 -18.20
N GLY A 3 8.98 7.25 -18.49
CA GLY A 3 9.30 6.23 -17.49
C GLY A 3 10.80 6.07 -17.28
N SER A 4 11.17 5.55 -16.11
CA SER A 4 12.55 5.21 -15.73
C SER A 4 13.09 3.93 -16.39
N GLN A 5 12.26 3.19 -17.14
CA GLN A 5 12.61 1.95 -17.81
C GLN A 5 12.94 2.17 -19.29
N CYS A 6 13.96 1.49 -19.81
CA CYS A 6 14.18 1.44 -21.26
C CYS A 6 13.09 0.59 -21.96
N GLY A 7 12.94 0.77 -23.28
CA GLY A 7 11.90 0.06 -24.03
C GLY A 7 11.92 -1.47 -23.89
N ARG A 8 13.13 -2.07 -23.85
CA ARG A 8 13.31 -3.52 -23.63
C ARG A 8 12.84 -3.96 -22.24
N CYS A 9 13.24 -3.22 -21.18
CA CYS A 9 12.81 -3.52 -19.82
C CYS A 9 11.31 -3.34 -19.66
N PHE A 10 10.71 -2.34 -20.32
CA PHE A 10 9.28 -2.11 -20.32
C PHE A 10 8.49 -3.27 -20.96
N VAL A 11 8.97 -3.82 -22.07
CA VAL A 11 8.33 -4.97 -22.75
C VAL A 11 8.43 -6.25 -21.92
N LEU A 12 9.55 -6.44 -21.20
CA LEU A 12 9.81 -7.61 -20.35
C LEU A 12 9.19 -7.50 -18.94
N ASP A 13 8.64 -6.36 -18.60
CA ASP A 13 8.02 -6.15 -17.28
C ASP A 13 6.58 -6.67 -17.26
N ASP A 14 6.44 -7.93 -16.85
CA ASP A 14 5.13 -8.56 -16.67
C ASP A 14 4.30 -7.91 -15.55
N SER A 15 4.92 -7.18 -14.63
CA SER A 15 4.22 -6.55 -13.50
C SER A 15 3.22 -5.49 -13.94
N ARG A 16 3.40 -4.87 -15.12
CA ARG A 16 2.42 -3.97 -15.74
C ARG A 16 1.08 -4.65 -16.01
N LEU A 17 1.08 -5.95 -16.30
CA LEU A 17 -0.13 -6.72 -16.61
C LEU A 17 -1.01 -6.97 -15.36
N ILE A 18 -0.45 -6.78 -14.17
CA ILE A 18 -1.18 -6.89 -12.90
C ILE A 18 -2.35 -5.90 -12.87
N HIS A 19 -2.13 -4.69 -13.42
CA HIS A 19 -3.15 -3.63 -13.42
C HIS A 19 -4.35 -3.91 -14.33
N ASP A 20 -4.19 -4.78 -15.32
CA ASP A 20 -5.25 -5.12 -16.27
C ASP A 20 -5.90 -6.47 -15.98
N PHE A 21 -5.32 -7.27 -15.09
CA PHE A 21 -5.80 -8.61 -14.78
C PHE A 21 -7.25 -8.63 -14.27
N HIS A 22 -7.61 -7.71 -13.38
CA HIS A 22 -8.96 -7.59 -12.84
C HIS A 22 -10.01 -7.18 -13.89
N ARG A 23 -9.56 -6.60 -15.03
CA ARG A 23 -10.40 -6.23 -16.17
C ARG A 23 -10.47 -7.31 -17.26
N GLY A 24 -9.97 -8.51 -16.97
CA GLY A 24 -9.98 -9.64 -17.90
C GLY A 24 -8.73 -9.73 -18.79
N GLY A 25 -7.68 -8.96 -18.50
CA GLY A 25 -6.39 -9.05 -19.19
C GLY A 25 -5.74 -10.43 -19.05
N ARG A 26 -5.08 -10.88 -20.12
CA ARG A 26 -4.31 -12.15 -20.09
C ARG A 26 -2.96 -11.92 -19.42
N VAL A 27 -2.58 -12.82 -18.53
CA VAL A 27 -1.30 -12.80 -17.84
C VAL A 27 -0.57 -14.13 -17.99
N PRO A 28 0.79 -14.14 -17.97
CA PRO A 28 1.57 -15.36 -17.99
C PRO A 28 1.23 -16.29 -16.81
N PRO A 29 1.41 -17.62 -16.95
CA PRO A 29 1.04 -18.60 -15.91
C PRO A 29 1.66 -18.32 -14.54
N GLY A 30 2.94 -17.92 -14.48
CA GLY A 30 3.62 -17.58 -13.22
C GLY A 30 3.02 -16.36 -12.55
N LEU A 31 2.68 -15.31 -13.31
CA LEU A 31 2.01 -14.12 -12.78
C LEU A 31 0.58 -14.46 -12.34
N ARG A 32 -0.11 -15.32 -13.08
CA ARG A 32 -1.44 -15.79 -12.69
C ARG A 32 -1.39 -16.53 -11.34
N ALA A 33 -0.45 -17.47 -11.16
CA ALA A 33 -0.28 -18.17 -9.89
C ALA A 33 -0.02 -17.20 -8.72
N TYR A 34 0.78 -16.16 -8.93
CA TYR A 34 0.99 -15.10 -7.96
C TYR A 34 -0.29 -14.32 -7.65
N LEU A 35 -1.10 -13.98 -8.66
CA LEU A 35 -2.33 -13.20 -8.48
C LEU A 35 -3.45 -14.01 -7.83
N MET A 36 -3.46 -15.35 -7.97
CA MET A 36 -4.44 -16.22 -7.33
C MET A 36 -4.16 -16.52 -5.85
N GLN A 37 -3.11 -15.93 -5.27
CA GLN A 37 -2.85 -16.00 -3.83
C GLN A 37 -3.71 -14.99 -3.06
N PRO A 38 -3.91 -15.16 -1.75
CA PRO A 38 -4.52 -14.14 -0.91
C PRO A 38 -3.75 -12.82 -0.96
N HIS A 39 -4.50 -11.73 -1.03
CA HIS A 39 -3.97 -10.37 -1.05
C HIS A 39 -4.59 -9.54 0.07
N TRP A 40 -3.87 -8.48 0.44
CA TRP A 40 -4.28 -7.54 1.48
C TRP A 40 -4.49 -6.16 0.89
N LEU A 41 -5.58 -5.52 1.27
CA LEU A 41 -5.84 -4.11 1.02
C LEU A 41 -5.43 -3.32 2.25
N TYR A 42 -4.69 -2.24 2.05
CA TYR A 42 -4.23 -1.39 3.14
C TYR A 42 -4.42 0.09 2.84
N VAL A 43 -4.53 0.88 3.90
CA VAL A 43 -4.37 2.34 3.87
C VAL A 43 -3.03 2.66 4.52
N ALA A 44 -2.13 3.32 3.79
CA ALA A 44 -0.80 3.70 4.28
C ALA A 44 -0.66 5.22 4.34
N THR A 45 -0.05 5.72 5.42
CA THR A 45 0.26 7.14 5.63
C THR A 45 1.76 7.34 5.71
N PHE A 46 2.25 8.39 5.06
CA PHE A 46 3.67 8.73 4.92
C PHE A 46 4.03 9.93 5.81
N ALA A 47 5.32 10.22 5.97
CA ALA A 47 5.87 11.20 6.90
C ALA A 47 5.24 12.60 6.83
N GLY A 48 4.74 13.03 5.67
CA GLY A 48 4.06 14.32 5.50
C GLY A 48 2.53 14.25 5.62
N GLY A 49 1.97 13.16 6.12
CA GLY A 49 0.51 13.00 6.26
C GLY A 49 -0.20 12.53 4.99
N ALA A 50 0.47 12.56 3.83
CA ALA A 50 -0.11 12.01 2.60
C ALA A 50 -0.44 10.52 2.79
N SER A 51 -1.62 10.11 2.33
CA SER A 51 -2.10 8.74 2.47
C SER A 51 -2.51 8.15 1.14
N LYS A 52 -2.51 6.84 1.05
CA LYS A 52 -2.95 6.11 -0.13
C LYS A 52 -3.62 4.79 0.26
N VAL A 53 -4.46 4.29 -0.62
CA VAL A 53 -4.85 2.87 -0.64
C VAL A 53 -3.82 2.09 -1.46
N GLY A 54 -3.64 0.80 -1.15
CA GLY A 54 -2.72 -0.06 -1.88
C GLY A 54 -2.91 -1.52 -1.54
N THR A 55 -2.24 -2.38 -2.31
CA THR A 55 -2.37 -3.83 -2.18
C THR A 55 -1.01 -4.49 -1.94
N ALA A 56 -1.04 -5.62 -1.24
CA ALA A 56 0.11 -6.49 -1.02
C ALA A 56 -0.31 -7.95 -1.12
N SER A 57 0.51 -8.81 -1.74
CA SER A 57 0.30 -10.24 -1.63
C SER A 57 0.58 -10.73 -0.20
N HIS A 58 0.01 -11.88 0.17
CA HIS A 58 0.17 -12.42 1.52
C HIS A 58 1.65 -12.56 1.92
N LEU A 59 2.49 -13.06 1.04
CA LEU A 59 3.92 -13.26 1.30
C LEU A 59 4.70 -11.94 1.45
N ARG A 60 4.22 -10.84 0.89
CA ARG A 60 4.88 -9.51 0.95
C ARG A 60 4.17 -8.52 1.86
N LYS A 61 3.23 -8.99 2.66
CA LYS A 61 2.36 -8.16 3.50
C LYS A 61 3.15 -7.04 4.21
N TRP A 62 4.13 -7.39 5.01
CA TRP A 62 4.90 -6.44 5.83
C TRP A 62 5.98 -5.70 5.04
N HIS A 63 6.73 -6.42 4.21
CA HIS A 63 7.80 -5.82 3.41
C HIS A 63 7.29 -4.73 2.48
N ARG A 64 6.09 -4.90 1.92
CA ARG A 64 5.51 -3.93 0.99
C ARG A 64 5.33 -2.54 1.61
N LEU A 65 4.94 -2.45 2.87
CA LEU A 65 4.76 -1.19 3.58
C LEU A 65 6.12 -0.52 3.88
N ALA A 66 7.09 -1.30 4.35
CA ALA A 66 8.44 -0.81 4.63
C ALA A 66 9.13 -0.29 3.36
N GLU A 67 9.11 -1.06 2.25
CA GLU A 67 9.67 -0.68 0.96
C GLU A 67 9.10 0.63 0.41
N GLN A 68 7.83 0.90 0.67
CA GLN A 68 7.19 2.13 0.22
C GLN A 68 7.48 3.34 1.10
N GLY A 69 8.11 3.14 2.24
CA GLY A 69 8.39 4.20 3.20
C GLY A 69 7.16 4.66 3.99
N ALA A 70 6.19 3.76 4.22
CA ALA A 70 5.06 4.06 5.10
C ALA A 70 5.55 4.28 6.54
N VAL A 71 4.91 5.18 7.26
CA VAL A 71 5.14 5.41 8.70
C VAL A 71 4.16 4.58 9.50
N VAL A 72 2.90 4.64 9.14
CA VAL A 72 1.81 3.86 9.72
C VAL A 72 0.88 3.37 8.61
N ALA A 73 0.29 2.22 8.81
CA ALA A 73 -0.71 1.67 7.91
C ALA A 73 -1.73 0.82 8.68
N ARG A 74 -2.89 0.61 8.06
CA ARG A 74 -3.89 -0.36 8.51
C ARG A 74 -4.31 -1.23 7.34
N TYR A 75 -4.26 -2.54 7.55
CA TYR A 75 -4.92 -3.48 6.66
C TYR A 75 -6.42 -3.43 6.92
N VAL A 76 -7.18 -3.23 5.86
CA VAL A 76 -8.64 -2.99 5.91
C VAL A 76 -9.44 -4.13 5.30
N ALA A 77 -8.81 -4.94 4.46
CA ALA A 77 -9.40 -6.19 3.96
C ALA A 77 -8.32 -7.23 3.62
N ARG A 78 -8.71 -8.49 3.73
CA ARG A 78 -8.03 -9.65 3.14
C ARG A 78 -8.91 -10.18 2.02
N ALA A 79 -8.38 -10.23 0.80
CA ALA A 79 -9.06 -10.76 -0.37
C ALA A 79 -8.49 -12.14 -0.74
N ASP A 80 -9.32 -12.99 -1.33
CA ASP A 80 -8.93 -14.35 -1.72
C ASP A 80 -7.91 -14.35 -2.85
N ASP A 81 -7.93 -13.33 -3.69
CA ASP A 81 -7.01 -13.20 -4.82
C ASP A 81 -6.70 -11.74 -5.20
N GLY A 82 -5.76 -11.59 -6.15
CA GLY A 82 -5.32 -10.30 -6.67
C GLY A 82 -6.36 -9.58 -7.53
N ARG A 83 -7.38 -10.26 -8.05
CA ARG A 83 -8.46 -9.64 -8.81
C ARG A 83 -9.43 -8.93 -7.85
N VAL A 84 -9.88 -9.65 -6.85
CA VAL A 84 -10.79 -9.10 -5.84
C VAL A 84 -10.17 -7.88 -5.17
N VAL A 85 -8.92 -7.98 -4.69
CA VAL A 85 -8.28 -6.87 -4.00
C VAL A 85 -8.13 -5.61 -4.87
N ARG A 86 -7.97 -5.76 -6.20
CA ARG A 86 -7.89 -4.63 -7.13
C ARG A 86 -9.24 -3.96 -7.34
N LEU A 87 -10.31 -4.73 -7.40
CA LEU A 87 -11.67 -4.17 -7.44
C LEU A 87 -11.98 -3.36 -6.18
N LEU A 88 -11.56 -3.87 -5.01
CA LEU A 88 -11.70 -3.16 -3.74
C LEU A 88 -10.83 -1.88 -3.70
N GLU A 89 -9.59 -1.92 -4.21
CA GLU A 89 -8.70 -0.76 -4.30
C GLU A 89 -9.33 0.34 -5.18
N ASP A 90 -9.86 -0.03 -6.35
CA ASP A 90 -10.54 0.90 -7.26
C ASP A 90 -11.81 1.48 -6.62
N MET A 91 -12.57 0.67 -5.89
CA MET A 91 -13.76 1.12 -5.16
C MET A 91 -13.39 2.16 -4.10
N ILE A 92 -12.40 1.89 -3.24
CA ILE A 92 -11.96 2.83 -2.21
C ILE A 92 -11.41 4.12 -2.85
N THR A 93 -10.70 4.03 -3.97
CA THR A 93 -10.24 5.23 -4.69
C THR A 93 -11.40 6.08 -5.16
N ARG A 94 -12.42 5.46 -5.73
CA ARG A 94 -13.59 6.17 -6.27
C ARG A 94 -14.48 6.75 -5.18
N GLU A 95 -14.77 5.98 -4.13
CA GLU A 95 -15.77 6.37 -3.12
C GLU A 95 -15.17 7.21 -1.97
N ALA A 96 -13.92 6.93 -1.57
CA ALA A 96 -13.24 7.65 -0.50
C ALA A 96 -12.24 8.70 -1.01
N GLY A 97 -11.98 8.78 -2.32
CA GLY A 97 -11.01 9.70 -2.90
C GLY A 97 -9.55 9.39 -2.53
N LEU A 98 -9.26 8.20 -2.00
CA LEU A 98 -7.91 7.80 -1.63
C LEU A 98 -7.11 7.45 -2.90
N PRO A 99 -5.97 8.13 -3.16
CA PRO A 99 -5.15 7.80 -4.32
C PRO A 99 -4.47 6.44 -4.14
N GLN A 100 -4.17 5.78 -5.25
CA GLN A 100 -3.39 4.53 -5.25
C GLN A 100 -1.87 4.79 -5.25
N GLN A 101 -1.46 6.05 -5.46
CA GLN A 101 -0.05 6.41 -5.53
C GLN A 101 0.25 7.73 -4.81
N VAL A 102 1.35 7.76 -4.07
CA VAL A 102 2.02 8.98 -3.59
C VAL A 102 3.39 9.05 -4.25
N ARG A 103 3.68 10.17 -4.92
CA ARG A 103 4.93 10.37 -5.67
C ARG A 103 6.16 10.25 -4.77
N ALA A 104 7.22 9.59 -5.25
CA ALA A 104 8.46 9.41 -4.50
C ALA A 104 9.08 10.75 -4.07
N ALA A 105 9.09 11.76 -4.94
CA ALA A 105 9.58 13.09 -4.61
C ALA A 105 8.81 13.74 -3.45
N ALA A 106 7.48 13.61 -3.40
CA ALA A 106 6.67 14.12 -2.30
C ALA A 106 6.97 13.41 -0.98
N LYS A 107 7.17 12.08 -1.02
CA LYS A 107 7.57 11.31 0.16
C LYS A 107 8.96 11.70 0.66
N ALA A 108 9.93 11.90 -0.25
CA ALA A 108 11.27 12.31 0.11
C ALA A 108 11.30 13.72 0.70
N ALA A 109 10.58 14.68 0.10
CA ALA A 109 10.49 16.04 0.62
C ALA A 109 9.88 16.07 2.03
N ALA A 110 8.89 15.24 2.31
CA ALA A 110 8.23 15.16 3.61
C ALA A 110 9.15 14.62 4.73
N LEU A 111 10.24 13.94 4.41
CA LEU A 111 11.24 13.50 5.40
C LEU A 111 12.04 14.67 6.01
N LEU A 112 12.08 15.82 5.35
CA LEU A 112 12.76 17.01 5.86
C LEU A 112 12.00 17.67 7.02
N ALA A 113 10.67 17.52 7.06
CA ALA A 113 9.81 18.05 8.11
C ALA A 113 8.65 17.06 8.35
N PRO A 114 8.90 15.91 9.00
CA PRO A 114 7.89 14.90 9.22
C PRO A 114 6.85 15.38 10.24
N ALA A 115 5.59 15.04 10.02
CA ALA A 115 4.54 15.24 11.01
C ALA A 115 4.70 14.30 12.22
N ALA A 116 4.12 14.66 13.34
CA ALA A 116 4.18 13.84 14.55
C ALA A 116 3.50 12.46 14.33
N ALA A 117 4.11 11.39 14.87
CA ALA A 117 3.62 10.02 14.68
C ALA A 117 2.17 9.85 15.14
N VAL A 118 1.77 10.52 16.23
CA VAL A 118 0.40 10.50 16.76
C VAL A 118 -0.60 11.12 15.77
N GLU A 119 -0.22 12.18 15.09
CA GLU A 119 -1.05 12.83 14.06
C GLU A 119 -1.19 11.93 12.82
N LEU A 120 -0.08 11.31 12.38
CA LEU A 120 -0.09 10.39 11.26
C LEU A 120 -0.96 9.16 11.56
N ASP A 121 -0.92 8.64 12.78
CA ASP A 121 -1.76 7.53 13.18
C ASP A 121 -3.25 7.92 13.24
N ALA A 122 -3.56 9.10 13.74
CA ALA A 122 -4.93 9.61 13.76
C ALA A 122 -5.48 9.80 12.33
N VAL A 123 -4.69 10.36 11.41
CA VAL A 123 -5.06 10.47 9.99
C VAL A 123 -5.30 9.10 9.38
N ASN A 124 -4.37 8.17 9.57
CA ASN A 124 -4.47 6.81 9.05
C ASN A 124 -5.70 6.09 9.60
N GLY A 125 -5.96 6.20 10.91
CA GLY A 125 -7.12 5.60 11.57
C GLY A 125 -8.46 6.06 11.00
N ARG A 126 -8.61 7.38 10.78
CA ARG A 126 -9.84 7.93 10.17
C ARG A 126 -10.04 7.40 8.75
N LEU A 127 -9.01 7.44 7.90
CA LEU A 127 -9.10 7.00 6.51
C LEU A 127 -9.34 5.49 6.40
N ALA A 128 -8.68 4.69 7.24
CA ALA A 128 -8.93 3.26 7.31
C ALA A 128 -10.33 2.94 7.82
N GLY A 129 -10.86 3.74 8.76
CA GLY A 129 -12.25 3.63 9.23
C GLY A 129 -13.26 3.85 8.10
N VAL A 130 -13.07 4.90 7.29
CA VAL A 130 -13.89 5.16 6.10
C VAL A 130 -13.80 4.00 5.11
N ALA A 131 -12.59 3.50 4.82
CA ALA A 131 -12.41 2.38 3.92
C ALA A 131 -13.14 1.12 4.42
N ARG A 132 -13.03 0.77 5.71
CA ARG A 132 -13.74 -0.38 6.28
C ARG A 132 -15.25 -0.24 6.24
N ALA A 133 -15.77 0.95 6.50
CA ALA A 133 -17.21 1.21 6.42
C ALA A 133 -17.75 1.00 5.00
N LEU A 134 -17.02 1.48 3.97
CA LEU A 134 -17.38 1.26 2.59
C LEU A 134 -17.32 -0.23 2.21
N LEU A 135 -16.28 -0.94 2.64
CA LEU A 135 -16.13 -2.38 2.39
C LEU A 135 -17.25 -3.19 3.05
N ALA A 136 -17.61 -2.88 4.29
CA ALA A 136 -18.71 -3.53 5.00
C ALA A 136 -20.08 -3.27 4.34
N GLY A 137 -20.28 -2.05 3.84
CA GLY A 137 -21.51 -1.66 3.13
C GLY A 137 -21.61 -2.24 1.71
N ALA A 138 -20.50 -2.50 1.05
CA ALA A 138 -20.51 -3.04 -0.30
C ALA A 138 -21.00 -4.48 -0.37
N GLY A 139 -20.82 -5.26 0.72
CA GLY A 139 -21.08 -6.68 0.70
C GLY A 139 -20.22 -7.40 -0.35
N GLY A 140 -20.32 -8.70 -0.45
CA GLY A 140 -19.67 -9.46 -1.51
C GLY A 140 -18.89 -10.66 -1.00
N GLU A 141 -18.62 -11.57 -1.93
CA GLU A 141 -17.81 -12.75 -1.70
C GLU A 141 -16.34 -12.49 -2.05
N GLY A 142 -15.45 -13.30 -1.50
CA GLY A 142 -14.03 -13.30 -1.86
C GLY A 142 -13.18 -12.31 -1.07
N PHE A 143 -13.71 -11.67 -0.02
CA PHE A 143 -12.91 -10.88 0.92
C PHE A 143 -13.52 -10.83 2.31
N GLU A 144 -12.69 -10.55 3.30
CA GLU A 144 -13.09 -10.25 4.68
C GLU A 144 -12.58 -8.87 5.08
N VAL A 145 -13.39 -8.11 5.81
CA VAL A 145 -12.97 -6.83 6.40
C VAL A 145 -12.14 -7.11 7.63
N VAL A 146 -10.99 -6.45 7.74
CA VAL A 146 -10.07 -6.60 8.87
C VAL A 146 -9.68 -5.25 9.45
N ASP A 147 -9.14 -5.24 10.66
CA ASP A 147 -8.52 -4.06 11.27
C ASP A 147 -7.20 -4.45 11.90
N GLU A 148 -6.14 -4.35 11.12
CA GLU A 148 -4.81 -4.72 11.58
C GLU A 148 -3.84 -3.56 11.38
N ARG A 149 -3.34 -3.01 12.48
CA ARG A 149 -2.43 -1.87 12.49
C ARG A 149 -0.99 -2.32 12.29
N TRP A 150 -0.26 -1.60 11.44
CA TRP A 150 1.18 -1.70 11.28
C TRP A 150 1.84 -0.34 11.51
N VAL A 151 2.93 -0.33 12.23
CA VAL A 151 3.79 0.84 12.43
C VAL A 151 5.20 0.44 12.06
N ARG A 152 5.94 1.36 11.48
CA ARG A 152 7.34 1.12 11.15
C ARG A 152 8.09 0.74 12.43
N PRO A 153 8.85 -0.38 12.43
CA PRO A 153 9.47 -0.90 13.65
C PRO A 153 10.35 0.11 14.37
N GLU A 154 11.08 0.95 13.63
CA GLU A 154 11.96 1.98 14.20
C GLU A 154 11.19 3.11 14.91
N LEU A 155 9.91 3.28 14.62
CA LEU A 155 9.02 4.26 15.24
C LEU A 155 8.14 3.64 16.32
N ALA A 156 8.08 2.32 16.38
CA ALA A 156 7.33 1.59 17.40
C ALA A 156 8.13 1.47 18.72
N ALA A 157 9.45 1.59 18.65
CA ALA A 157 10.27 1.71 19.84
C ALA A 157 10.17 3.15 20.37
N ASP A 158 9.75 3.34 21.62
CA ASP A 158 9.69 4.64 22.33
C ASP A 158 11.05 5.32 22.50
N ALA A 159 12.08 4.79 21.91
CA ALA A 159 13.43 5.28 21.90
C ALA A 159 13.90 5.52 20.46
N CYS A 160 13.55 6.67 19.91
CA CYS A 160 14.44 7.30 18.94
C CYS A 160 15.71 7.75 19.71
N ALA A 161 16.56 6.81 20.10
CA ALA A 161 17.92 7.15 20.41
C ALA A 161 18.50 7.80 19.14
N PRO A 162 19.10 9.00 19.23
CA PRO A 162 19.72 9.62 18.08
C PRO A 162 20.68 8.60 17.48
N ALA A 163 20.50 8.24 16.21
CA ALA A 163 21.38 7.31 15.53
C ALA A 163 22.82 7.78 15.76
N ALA A 164 23.64 6.94 16.37
CA ALA A 164 25.04 7.22 16.52
C ALA A 164 25.55 7.63 15.13
N ARG A 165 26.14 8.82 15.01
CA ARG A 165 26.71 9.30 13.75
C ARG A 165 27.79 8.30 13.35
N HIS A 166 27.49 7.38 12.47
CA HIS A 166 28.50 6.59 11.80
C HIS A 166 29.28 7.56 10.92
N ALA A 167 30.46 7.95 11.41
CA ALA A 167 31.44 8.56 10.55
C ALA A 167 31.82 7.48 9.51
N TYR A 168 31.48 7.73 8.26
CA TYR A 168 32.06 6.96 7.15
C TYR A 168 33.57 7.21 7.15
N PRO A 169 34.40 6.16 7.00
CA PRO A 169 35.84 6.35 6.86
C PRO A 169 36.18 7.10 5.58
#